data_d75e20a43385b0d86d0083138784ef4a
#
_entry.id   d75e20a43385b0d86d0083138784ef4a
#
_cell.length_a   1.000
_cell.length_b   1.000
_cell.length_c   1.000
_cell.angle_alpha   90.00
_cell.angle_beta   90.00
_cell.angle_gamma   90.00
#
_symmetry.space_group_name_H-M   'P 1'
#
loop_
_entity.id
_entity.type
_entity.pdbx_description
1 polymer ?
#
loop_
_entity_poly.entity_id
_entity_poly.type
_entity_poly.pdbx_seq_one_letter_code
_entity_poly.pdbx_strand_id
1 'polypeptide(L)'
;DVYKRQLYHCTARPYSLPLHCKGFFVASGTVSCPEKGEIMGKYFDMLMEDVRMKEGLHSCMNCGVCTGVCPAAEFYNYDPRQIVNIVQTRDDDAIEELLKSDTIWYCGECMSCRPRCPRGNTPGYVIQALRTLSQKLGFFVESEKGRQQLALKRIIGENILRTGYCIVPRLVKPELHPEQGTVWQWIYDNDKEVYGQFTPVYMRHGAGALRRLDEQSLEEINKIFEVSGGKEMFDSIEEHSDRKARELGYGEGADQQYMMDVFLHNNNEHY
;
A
#
# COMPACT_ATOMS: atom_id res chain seq x y z
N ASP A 1 14.46 35.19 16.27
CA ASP A 1 13.33 35.50 17.17
C ASP A 1 12.05 34.64 16.97
N VAL A 2 11.99 33.89 15.92
CA VAL A 2 10.87 32.95 15.67
C VAL A 2 11.01 31.66 16.49
N TYR A 3 12.23 31.30 16.87
CA TYR A 3 12.53 30.08 17.66
C TYR A 3 12.19 30.19 19.15
N LYS A 4 12.06 31.39 19.71
CA LYS A 4 11.83 31.59 21.14
C LYS A 4 10.37 31.49 21.58
N ARG A 5 9.39 31.46 20.65
CA ARG A 5 7.95 31.35 20.98
C ARG A 5 7.38 29.95 21.03
N GLN A 6 8.16 28.90 20.65
CA GLN A 6 7.68 27.52 20.60
C GLN A 6 8.07 26.64 21.82
N LEU A 7 8.73 27.23 22.84
CA LEU A 7 9.24 26.44 23.99
C LEU A 7 8.33 26.41 25.22
N TYR A 8 7.10 26.89 25.16
CA TYR A 8 6.17 26.78 26.29
C TYR A 8 5.06 25.78 26.02
N HIS A 9 5.04 24.74 26.86
CA HIS A 9 4.08 23.67 27.04
C HIS A 9 4.25 22.42 26.16
N CYS A 10 5.26 21.65 26.50
CA CYS A 10 5.19 20.21 26.38
C CYS A 10 5.99 19.56 27.50
N THR A 11 5.36 19.41 28.69
CA THR A 11 5.84 18.47 29.71
C THR A 11 5.39 17.09 29.33
N ALA A 12 6.34 16.25 28.94
CA ALA A 12 6.14 14.84 28.73
C ALA A 12 5.58 14.18 29.99
N ARG A 13 4.44 13.50 29.88
CA ARG A 13 4.01 12.49 30.86
C ARG A 13 3.96 11.12 30.22
N PRO A 14 4.45 10.08 30.89
CA PRO A 14 4.39 8.72 30.40
C PRO A 14 2.95 8.20 30.36
N TYR A 15 2.69 7.31 29.42
CA TYR A 15 1.42 6.62 29.22
C TYR A 15 0.99 5.89 30.51
N SER A 16 0.05 6.43 31.22
CA SER A 16 -0.89 5.73 32.09
C SER A 16 -1.84 6.75 32.71
N LEU A 17 -3.11 6.64 32.39
CA LEU A 17 -4.31 6.96 33.18
C LEU A 17 -5.39 7.72 32.40
N PRO A 18 -6.66 7.38 32.59
CA PRO A 18 -7.79 7.98 31.90
C PRO A 18 -7.97 9.42 32.37
N LEU A 19 -8.04 10.35 31.43
CA LEU A 19 -8.42 11.74 31.68
C LEU A 19 -9.86 11.78 32.20
N HIS A 20 -10.02 12.05 33.51
CA HIS A 20 -11.27 12.54 34.05
C HIS A 20 -11.56 13.92 33.44
N CYS A 21 -12.56 14.00 32.59
CA CYS A 21 -13.15 15.27 32.17
C CYS A 21 -13.73 15.98 33.41
N LYS A 22 -13.02 16.95 33.97
CA LYS A 22 -13.61 17.97 34.82
C LYS A 22 -14.33 18.98 33.95
N GLY A 23 -15.66 19.04 34.08
CA GLY A 23 -16.50 19.92 33.28
C GLY A 23 -16.06 21.39 33.31
N PHE A 24 -15.90 21.97 32.12
CA PHE A 24 -15.84 23.41 31.98
C PHE A 24 -17.26 23.93 31.86
N PHE A 25 -17.67 24.76 32.80
CA PHE A 25 -18.92 25.51 32.69
C PHE A 25 -18.73 26.67 31.72
N VAL A 26 -19.39 26.60 30.55
CA VAL A 26 -19.64 27.77 29.73
C VAL A 26 -21.14 28.03 29.84
N ALA A 27 -21.52 29.28 30.11
CA ALA A 27 -22.89 29.67 30.31
C ALA A 27 -23.77 29.24 29.12
N SER A 28 -24.84 28.53 29.42
CA SER A 28 -25.91 28.04 28.51
C SER A 28 -25.54 26.90 27.54
N GLY A 29 -25.35 25.72 28.07
CA GLY A 29 -25.36 24.47 27.28
C GLY A 29 -24.45 23.41 27.92
N THR A 30 -25.04 22.39 28.51
CA THR A 30 -24.33 21.19 28.93
C THR A 30 -23.83 20.45 27.69
N VAL A 31 -22.51 20.51 27.46
CA VAL A 31 -21.87 19.57 26.53
C VAL A 31 -21.78 18.24 27.25
N SER A 32 -22.64 17.31 26.92
CA SER A 32 -22.53 15.93 27.37
C SER A 32 -21.25 15.33 26.76
N CYS A 33 -20.36 14.79 27.62
CA CYS A 33 -19.36 13.84 27.12
C CYS A 33 -20.09 12.69 26.45
N PRO A 34 -19.66 12.24 25.25
CA PRO A 34 -20.25 11.07 24.64
C PRO A 34 -20.12 9.88 25.62
N GLU A 35 -21.23 9.16 25.79
CA GLU A 35 -21.27 7.97 26.64
C GLU A 35 -20.24 6.95 26.10
N LYS A 36 -19.61 6.21 27.03
CA LYS A 36 -18.74 5.08 26.71
C LYS A 36 -19.52 4.05 25.91
N GLY A 37 -19.44 4.09 24.59
CA GLY A 37 -20.15 3.19 23.70
C GLY A 37 -20.07 3.51 22.22
N GLU A 38 -19.72 4.73 21.85
CA GLU A 38 -19.43 5.02 20.43
C GLU A 38 -17.99 4.61 20.13
N ILE A 39 -17.86 3.62 19.26
CA ILE A 39 -16.58 3.15 18.71
C ILE A 39 -16.02 4.28 17.82
N MET A 40 -15.46 5.30 18.47
CA MET A 40 -14.68 6.32 17.76
C MET A 40 -13.32 5.72 17.39
N GLY A 41 -13.12 5.44 16.11
CA GLY A 41 -11.84 4.98 15.59
C GLY A 41 -11.79 3.49 15.24
N LYS A 42 -12.91 2.90 14.75
CA LYS A 42 -12.94 1.50 14.26
C LYS A 42 -11.79 1.19 13.30
N TYR A 43 -11.59 2.04 12.29
CA TYR A 43 -10.50 1.82 11.34
C TYR A 43 -9.13 2.10 11.95
N PHE A 44 -9.05 3.05 12.88
CA PHE A 44 -7.81 3.27 13.63
C PHE A 44 -7.42 2.05 14.47
N ASP A 45 -8.36 1.43 15.15
CA ASP A 45 -8.10 0.24 15.94
C ASP A 45 -7.68 -0.94 15.07
N MET A 46 -8.34 -1.15 13.91
CA MET A 46 -7.92 -2.14 12.93
C MET A 46 -6.51 -1.87 12.37
N LEU A 47 -6.17 -0.61 12.11
CA LEU A 47 -4.82 -0.23 11.69
C LEU A 47 -3.78 -0.53 12.76
N MET A 48 -4.11 -0.32 14.05
CA MET A 48 -3.18 -0.56 15.17
C MET A 48 -2.88 -2.06 15.42
N GLU A 49 -3.61 -2.98 14.78
CA GLU A 49 -3.24 -4.40 14.75
C GLU A 49 -2.00 -4.64 13.89
N ASP A 50 -1.76 -3.81 12.88
CA ASP A 50 -0.59 -3.91 12.00
C ASP A 50 0.68 -3.45 12.70
N VAL A 51 1.73 -4.26 12.65
CA VAL A 51 3.02 -3.96 13.26
C VAL A 51 3.65 -2.66 12.71
N ARG A 52 3.40 -2.37 11.43
CA ARG A 52 3.90 -1.15 10.78
C ARG A 52 3.30 0.11 11.38
N MET A 53 2.06 0.06 11.84
CA MET A 53 1.43 1.17 12.56
C MET A 53 2.09 1.40 13.92
N LYS A 54 2.35 0.31 14.66
CA LYS A 54 3.00 0.40 15.98
C LYS A 54 4.41 0.97 15.91
N GLU A 55 5.14 0.63 14.84
CA GLU A 55 6.51 1.13 14.61
C GLU A 55 6.54 2.49 13.90
N GLY A 56 5.56 2.79 13.08
CA GLY A 56 5.55 3.93 12.17
C GLY A 56 4.76 5.15 12.64
N LEU A 57 3.81 4.99 13.56
CA LEU A 57 2.94 6.07 14.00
C LEU A 57 3.30 6.59 15.40
N HIS A 58 3.88 7.78 15.44
CA HIS A 58 4.08 8.56 16.65
C HIS A 58 3.41 9.93 16.49
N SER A 59 3.29 10.70 17.58
CA SER A 59 2.66 12.02 17.53
C SER A 59 3.32 12.94 16.49
N CYS A 60 2.60 13.27 15.44
CA CYS A 60 3.07 14.16 14.39
C CYS A 60 3.05 15.62 14.86
N MET A 61 4.17 16.34 14.70
CA MET A 61 4.27 17.76 14.99
C MET A 61 3.97 18.67 13.79
N ASN A 62 3.50 18.09 12.69
CA ASN A 62 3.09 18.79 11.47
C ASN A 62 4.18 19.65 10.81
N CYS A 63 5.45 19.25 10.90
CA CYS A 63 6.59 20.04 10.39
C CYS A 63 6.77 20.02 8.87
N GLY A 64 6.15 19.05 8.14
CA GLY A 64 6.21 18.95 6.69
C GLY A 64 7.50 18.37 6.10
N VAL A 65 8.49 17.98 6.90
CA VAL A 65 9.77 17.43 6.37
C VAL A 65 9.54 16.20 5.52
N CYS A 66 8.62 15.29 5.90
CA CYS A 66 8.32 14.09 5.13
C CYS A 66 7.73 14.40 3.75
N THR A 67 6.95 15.48 3.60
CA THR A 67 6.43 15.97 2.33
C THR A 67 7.55 16.56 1.48
N GLY A 68 8.39 17.41 2.07
CA GLY A 68 9.49 18.09 1.36
C GLY A 68 10.59 17.15 0.83
N VAL A 69 10.65 15.90 1.30
CA VAL A 69 11.62 14.88 0.82
C VAL A 69 10.95 13.76 0.03
N CYS A 70 9.65 13.83 -0.17
CA CYS A 70 8.90 12.77 -0.83
C CYS A 70 8.98 12.93 -2.35
N PRO A 71 9.55 11.96 -3.10
CA PRO A 71 9.59 12.06 -4.55
C PRO A 71 8.18 12.07 -5.18
N ALA A 72 7.20 11.40 -4.58
CA ALA A 72 5.84 11.40 -5.09
C ALA A 72 5.16 12.78 -4.96
N ALA A 73 5.56 13.61 -4.01
CA ALA A 73 4.98 14.95 -3.84
C ALA A 73 5.37 15.92 -4.98
N GLU A 74 6.40 15.61 -5.77
CA GLU A 74 6.81 16.38 -6.94
C GLU A 74 5.86 16.15 -8.14
N PHE A 75 5.33 14.92 -8.27
CA PHE A 75 4.54 14.51 -9.43
C PHE A 75 3.04 14.48 -9.16
N TYR A 76 2.64 14.33 -7.90
CA TYR A 76 1.23 14.22 -7.50
C TYR A 76 0.89 15.27 -6.45
N ASN A 77 -0.38 15.62 -6.35
CA ASN A 77 -0.89 16.36 -5.18
C ASN A 77 -0.91 15.43 -3.95
N TYR A 78 0.29 15.14 -3.43
CA TYR A 78 0.53 14.11 -2.43
C TYR A 78 1.27 14.65 -1.22
N ASP A 79 0.69 14.48 -0.04
CA ASP A 79 1.26 14.93 1.23
C ASP A 79 1.19 13.81 2.29
N PRO A 80 2.30 13.07 2.50
CA PRO A 80 2.35 12.00 3.51
C PRO A 80 2.12 12.52 4.94
N ARG A 81 2.34 13.79 5.20
CA ARG A 81 2.05 14.42 6.49
C ARG A 81 0.54 14.51 6.73
N GLN A 82 -0.23 14.89 5.71
CA GLN A 82 -1.69 14.96 5.80
C GLN A 82 -2.28 13.57 6.07
N ILE A 83 -1.79 12.53 5.41
CA ILE A 83 -2.23 11.14 5.63
C ILE A 83 -2.03 10.74 7.10
N VAL A 84 -0.83 10.99 7.66
CA VAL A 84 -0.55 10.72 9.08
C VAL A 84 -1.49 11.50 10.00
N ASN A 85 -1.74 12.76 9.70
CA ASN A 85 -2.65 13.59 10.49
C ASN A 85 -4.09 13.08 10.45
N ILE A 86 -4.61 12.71 9.28
CA ILE A 86 -5.94 12.11 9.13
C ILE A 86 -6.06 10.86 10.02
N VAL A 87 -5.10 9.95 9.92
CA VAL A 87 -5.11 8.73 10.76
C VAL A 87 -5.08 9.06 12.26
N GLN A 88 -4.36 10.10 12.66
CA GLN A 88 -4.29 10.52 14.07
C GLN A 88 -5.57 11.17 14.59
N THR A 89 -6.45 11.66 13.74
CA THR A 89 -7.76 12.17 14.17
C THR A 89 -8.66 11.07 14.74
N ARG A 90 -8.47 9.83 14.30
CA ARG A 90 -9.32 8.68 14.58
C ARG A 90 -10.76 8.85 14.09
N ASP A 91 -10.95 9.72 13.12
CA ASP A 91 -12.22 9.95 12.46
C ASP A 91 -12.42 8.85 11.43
N ASP A 92 -13.42 8.00 11.64
CA ASP A 92 -13.69 6.84 10.79
C ASP A 92 -14.10 7.26 9.37
N ASP A 93 -14.88 8.32 9.22
CA ASP A 93 -15.31 8.81 7.91
C ASP A 93 -14.11 9.30 7.09
N ALA A 94 -13.23 10.08 7.72
CA ALA A 94 -12.02 10.59 7.07
C ALA A 94 -11.01 9.47 6.73
N ILE A 95 -10.89 8.45 7.57
CA ILE A 95 -10.03 7.29 7.29
C ILE A 95 -10.65 6.43 6.18
N GLU A 96 -11.96 6.22 6.16
CA GLU A 96 -12.63 5.47 5.10
C GLU A 96 -12.49 6.15 3.73
N GLU A 97 -12.67 7.48 3.68
CA GLU A 97 -12.43 8.26 2.47
C GLU A 97 -10.98 8.07 1.98
N LEU A 98 -10.01 8.10 2.89
CA LEU A 98 -8.61 7.87 2.57
C LEU A 98 -8.36 6.44 2.04
N LEU A 99 -8.98 5.42 2.64
CA LEU A 99 -8.88 4.02 2.20
C LEU A 99 -9.46 3.78 0.80
N LYS A 100 -10.43 4.59 0.37
CA LYS A 100 -11.07 4.55 -0.96
C LYS A 100 -10.36 5.42 -2.00
N SER A 101 -9.41 6.25 -1.59
CA SER A 101 -8.75 7.24 -2.46
C SER A 101 -7.54 6.66 -3.20
N ASP A 102 -7.16 7.32 -4.31
CA ASP A 102 -5.88 7.05 -4.98
C ASP A 102 -4.67 7.47 -4.14
N THR A 103 -4.86 8.37 -3.18
CA THR A 103 -3.78 9.02 -2.43
C THR A 103 -2.84 8.03 -1.76
N ILE A 104 -3.37 6.96 -1.14
CA ILE A 104 -2.53 5.97 -0.48
C ILE A 104 -1.65 5.18 -1.46
N TRP A 105 -2.02 5.12 -2.75
CA TRP A 105 -1.31 4.38 -3.79
C TRP A 105 -0.15 5.16 -4.42
N TYR A 106 -0.05 6.47 -4.21
CA TYR A 106 1.06 7.28 -4.74
C TYR A 106 2.39 7.07 -4.01
N CYS A 107 2.39 6.49 -2.81
CA CYS A 107 3.62 6.22 -2.08
C CYS A 107 4.49 5.18 -2.81
N GLY A 108 5.70 5.56 -3.22
CA GLY A 108 6.68 4.65 -3.82
C GLY A 108 7.46 3.78 -2.82
N GLU A 109 7.08 3.78 -1.53
CA GLU A 109 7.68 2.96 -0.45
C GLU A 109 9.21 3.09 -0.30
N CYS A 110 9.76 4.20 -0.76
CA CYS A 110 11.21 4.46 -0.75
C CYS A 110 11.79 4.72 0.65
N MET A 111 10.95 4.90 1.65
CA MET A 111 11.29 5.16 3.07
C MET A 111 12.14 6.40 3.33
N SER A 112 12.28 7.32 2.36
CA SER A 112 13.04 8.58 2.53
C SER A 112 12.51 9.46 3.68
N CYS A 113 11.22 9.32 4.01
CA CYS A 113 10.59 10.04 5.12
C CYS A 113 11.06 9.55 6.50
N ARG A 114 11.48 8.26 6.63
CA ARG A 114 11.82 7.64 7.92
C ARG A 114 12.99 8.32 8.64
N PRO A 115 14.20 8.44 8.05
CA PRO A 115 15.36 8.98 8.75
C PRO A 115 15.29 10.49 8.99
N ARG A 116 14.31 11.17 8.41
CA ARG A 116 14.20 12.64 8.47
C ARG A 116 13.12 13.15 9.41
N CYS A 117 12.29 12.26 9.95
CA CYS A 117 11.24 12.66 10.88
C CYS A 117 11.80 12.93 12.27
N PRO A 118 11.69 14.17 12.81
CA PRO A 118 12.20 14.51 14.15
C PRO A 118 11.43 13.85 15.28
N ARG A 119 10.26 13.25 14.99
CA ARG A 119 9.41 12.53 15.94
C ARG A 119 9.45 11.02 15.78
N GLY A 120 10.27 10.51 14.86
CA GLY A 120 10.37 9.07 14.60
C GLY A 120 9.21 8.46 13.81
N ASN A 121 8.28 9.28 13.28
CA ASN A 121 7.24 8.76 12.39
C ASN A 121 7.84 8.17 11.10
N THR A 122 7.20 7.12 10.61
CA THR A 122 7.47 6.56 9.29
C THR A 122 6.18 6.58 8.47
N PRO A 123 5.83 7.72 7.83
CA PRO A 123 4.61 7.82 7.03
C PRO A 123 4.46 6.69 6.01
N GLY A 124 5.56 6.21 5.42
CA GLY A 124 5.53 5.05 4.51
C GLY A 124 4.97 3.78 5.15
N TYR A 125 5.24 3.51 6.42
CA TYR A 125 4.66 2.38 7.14
C TYR A 125 3.17 2.55 7.40
N VAL A 126 2.76 3.75 7.78
CA VAL A 126 1.33 4.09 7.96
C VAL A 126 0.57 3.87 6.66
N ILE A 127 1.13 4.30 5.54
CA ILE A 127 0.51 4.14 4.22
C ILE A 127 0.45 2.67 3.78
N GLN A 128 1.48 1.88 4.04
CA GLN A 128 1.44 0.44 3.77
C GLN A 128 0.36 -0.28 4.60
N ALA A 129 0.18 0.10 5.86
CA ALA A 129 -0.90 -0.42 6.69
C ALA A 129 -2.28 -0.03 6.14
N LEU A 130 -2.45 1.23 5.71
CA LEU A 130 -3.69 1.69 5.05
C LEU A 130 -3.98 0.89 3.78
N ARG A 131 -2.99 0.65 2.91
CA ARG A 131 -3.15 -0.18 1.71
C ARG A 131 -3.61 -1.60 2.07
N THR A 132 -2.96 -2.21 3.05
CA THR A 132 -3.34 -3.55 3.51
C THR A 132 -4.76 -3.59 4.05
N LEU A 133 -5.17 -2.59 4.83
CA LEU A 133 -6.53 -2.49 5.34
C LEU A 133 -7.53 -2.25 4.20
N SER A 134 -7.20 -1.37 3.25
CA SER A 134 -8.02 -1.10 2.06
C SER A 134 -8.25 -2.38 1.24
N GLN A 135 -7.22 -3.20 1.04
CA GLN A 135 -7.32 -4.48 0.35
C GLN A 135 -8.18 -5.49 1.13
N LYS A 136 -7.98 -5.61 2.44
CA LYS A 136 -8.76 -6.52 3.31
C LYS A 136 -10.25 -6.18 3.34
N LEU A 137 -10.59 -4.90 3.31
CA LEU A 137 -11.97 -4.42 3.35
C LEU A 137 -12.59 -4.24 1.95
N GLY A 138 -11.82 -4.43 0.90
CA GLY A 138 -12.27 -4.28 -0.47
C GLY A 138 -12.43 -2.83 -0.94
N PHE A 139 -11.95 -1.84 -0.18
CA PHE A 139 -12.05 -0.42 -0.56
C PHE A 139 -11.13 -0.05 -1.72
N PHE A 140 -10.08 -0.79 -1.96
CA PHE A 140 -9.11 -0.54 -3.04
C PHE A 140 -9.76 -0.49 -4.43
N VAL A 141 -10.87 -1.20 -4.64
CA VAL A 141 -11.56 -1.20 -5.94
C VAL A 141 -12.28 0.12 -6.25
N GLU A 142 -12.46 1.00 -5.26
CA GLU A 142 -13.10 2.30 -5.47
C GLU A 142 -12.15 3.32 -6.12
N SER A 143 -10.84 3.13 -5.99
CA SER A 143 -9.83 3.98 -6.61
C SER A 143 -9.27 3.37 -7.90
N GLU A 144 -8.88 4.21 -8.86
CA GLU A 144 -8.28 3.76 -10.11
C GLU A 144 -6.94 3.05 -9.88
N LYS A 145 -6.08 3.66 -9.09
CA LYS A 145 -4.76 3.07 -8.73
C LYS A 145 -4.90 1.82 -7.86
N GLY A 146 -5.90 1.79 -7.00
CA GLY A 146 -6.18 0.60 -6.18
C GLY A 146 -6.60 -0.60 -7.03
N ARG A 147 -7.45 -0.42 -8.04
CA ARG A 147 -7.86 -1.50 -8.95
C ARG A 147 -6.68 -2.19 -9.63
N GLN A 148 -5.57 -1.49 -9.85
CA GLN A 148 -4.34 -2.07 -10.42
C GLN A 148 -3.71 -3.16 -9.54
N GLN A 149 -4.14 -3.32 -8.28
CA GLN A 149 -3.67 -4.40 -7.41
C GLN A 149 -4.00 -5.79 -7.97
N LEU A 150 -5.08 -5.92 -8.73
CA LEU A 150 -5.41 -7.16 -9.45
C LEU A 150 -4.31 -7.54 -10.44
N ALA A 151 -3.84 -6.58 -11.23
CA ALA A 151 -2.77 -6.80 -12.20
C ALA A 151 -1.45 -7.15 -11.49
N LEU A 152 -1.08 -6.44 -10.43
CA LEU A 152 0.11 -6.74 -9.63
C LEU A 152 0.05 -8.15 -9.02
N LYS A 153 -1.10 -8.54 -8.48
CA LYS A 153 -1.31 -9.90 -7.94
C LYS A 153 -1.12 -10.95 -9.03
N ARG A 154 -1.73 -10.80 -10.20
CA ARG A 154 -1.69 -11.78 -11.28
C ARG A 154 -0.35 -11.82 -12.02
N ILE A 155 0.27 -10.65 -12.27
CA ILE A 155 1.49 -10.55 -13.06
C ILE A 155 2.74 -10.82 -12.22
N ILE A 156 2.76 -10.36 -10.96
CA ILE A 156 3.93 -10.45 -10.07
C ILE A 156 3.71 -11.50 -8.97
N GLY A 157 2.61 -11.40 -8.24
CA GLY A 157 2.35 -12.26 -7.08
C GLY A 157 2.26 -13.74 -7.45
N GLU A 158 1.50 -14.08 -8.47
CA GLU A 158 1.39 -15.47 -8.95
C GLU A 158 2.69 -16.01 -9.54
N ASN A 159 3.52 -15.14 -10.13
CA ASN A 159 4.84 -15.54 -10.60
C ASN A 159 5.74 -15.97 -9.45
N ILE A 160 5.69 -15.29 -8.30
CA ILE A 160 6.43 -15.69 -7.10
C ILE A 160 6.02 -17.11 -6.67
N LEU A 161 4.72 -17.38 -6.60
CA LEU A 161 4.22 -18.70 -6.19
C LEU A 161 4.57 -19.81 -7.18
N ARG A 162 4.61 -19.48 -8.47
CA ARG A 162 4.86 -20.44 -9.55
C ARG A 162 6.33 -20.65 -9.86
N THR A 163 7.16 -19.67 -9.69
CA THR A 163 8.57 -19.68 -10.14
C THR A 163 9.59 -19.34 -9.07
N GLY A 164 9.15 -18.74 -7.95
CA GLY A 164 10.00 -18.17 -6.91
C GLY A 164 10.54 -16.78 -7.24
N TYR A 165 10.16 -16.21 -8.40
CA TYR A 165 10.59 -14.87 -8.83
C TYR A 165 9.40 -13.96 -9.11
N CYS A 166 9.49 -12.71 -8.67
CA CYS A 166 8.49 -11.70 -8.99
C CYS A 166 8.46 -11.37 -10.50
N ILE A 167 9.64 -11.32 -11.12
CA ILE A 167 9.78 -11.03 -12.55
C ILE A 167 10.62 -12.15 -13.20
N VAL A 168 10.02 -12.78 -14.20
CA VAL A 168 10.69 -13.70 -15.11
C VAL A 168 10.51 -13.15 -16.52
N PRO A 169 11.58 -12.84 -17.27
CA PRO A 169 11.48 -12.15 -18.56
C PRO A 169 10.46 -12.74 -19.52
N ARG A 170 10.44 -14.06 -19.67
CA ARG A 170 9.48 -14.76 -20.55
C ARG A 170 8.02 -14.73 -20.06
N LEU A 171 7.73 -14.20 -18.88
CA LEU A 171 6.37 -14.03 -18.35
C LEU A 171 5.90 -12.57 -18.41
N VAL A 172 6.82 -11.64 -18.72
CA VAL A 172 6.50 -10.21 -18.89
C VAL A 172 6.13 -9.98 -20.35
N LYS A 173 4.84 -10.14 -20.64
CA LYS A 173 4.34 -10.05 -22.01
C LYS A 173 4.45 -8.62 -22.56
N PRO A 174 4.95 -8.43 -23.80
CA PRO A 174 5.04 -7.11 -24.41
C PRO A 174 3.71 -6.34 -24.49
N GLU A 175 2.60 -7.06 -24.60
CA GLU A 175 1.24 -6.49 -24.63
C GLU A 175 0.88 -5.74 -23.33
N LEU A 176 1.48 -6.16 -22.20
CA LEU A 176 1.31 -5.52 -20.91
C LEU A 176 2.26 -4.33 -20.68
N HIS A 177 3.27 -4.20 -21.53
CA HIS A 177 4.34 -3.22 -21.40
C HIS A 177 4.62 -2.49 -22.71
N PRO A 178 3.61 -1.83 -23.31
CA PRO A 178 3.79 -1.11 -24.58
C PRO A 178 4.82 0.03 -24.47
N GLU A 179 5.01 0.57 -23.27
CA GLU A 179 6.02 1.60 -22.99
C GLU A 179 7.46 1.14 -23.19
N GLN A 180 7.73 -0.17 -23.14
CA GLN A 180 9.05 -0.76 -23.36
C GLN A 180 9.43 -0.79 -24.86
N GLY A 181 8.45 -0.64 -25.74
CA GLY A 181 8.66 -0.57 -27.18
C GLY A 181 9.15 -1.86 -27.83
N THR A 182 9.61 -1.73 -29.08
CA THR A 182 10.01 -2.87 -29.92
C THR A 182 11.24 -3.62 -29.44
N VAL A 183 12.10 -2.98 -28.64
CA VAL A 183 13.27 -3.63 -28.03
C VAL A 183 12.84 -4.71 -27.06
N TRP A 184 11.79 -4.46 -26.27
CA TRP A 184 11.27 -5.47 -25.34
C TRP A 184 10.64 -6.65 -26.08
N GLN A 185 9.91 -6.41 -27.17
CA GLN A 185 9.38 -7.48 -28.01
C GLN A 185 10.50 -8.39 -28.52
N TRP A 186 11.60 -7.80 -29.01
CA TRP A 186 12.75 -8.57 -29.49
C TRP A 186 13.42 -9.38 -28.35
N ILE A 187 13.61 -8.78 -27.16
CA ILE A 187 14.15 -9.48 -25.98
C ILE A 187 13.25 -10.63 -25.57
N TYR A 188 11.93 -10.43 -25.58
CA TYR A 188 10.94 -11.44 -25.23
C TYR A 188 11.00 -12.65 -26.17
N ASP A 189 11.09 -12.40 -27.47
CA ASP A 189 11.16 -13.44 -28.49
C ASP A 189 12.49 -14.21 -28.44
N ASN A 190 13.56 -13.58 -27.97
CA ASN A 190 14.91 -14.13 -27.90
C ASN A 190 15.42 -14.31 -26.44
N ASP A 191 14.53 -14.50 -25.49
CA ASP A 191 14.82 -14.53 -24.06
C ASP A 191 15.95 -15.48 -23.68
N LYS A 192 15.98 -16.67 -24.25
CA LYS A 192 16.99 -17.69 -23.97
C LYS A 192 18.39 -17.29 -24.45
N GLU A 193 18.48 -16.63 -25.59
CA GLU A 193 19.75 -16.16 -26.14
C GLU A 193 20.28 -15.00 -25.32
N VAL A 194 19.42 -14.01 -25.07
CA VAL A 194 19.77 -12.80 -24.31
C VAL A 194 20.17 -13.15 -22.86
N TYR A 195 19.29 -13.82 -22.14
CA TYR A 195 19.55 -14.13 -20.72
C TYR A 195 20.53 -15.30 -20.52
N GLY A 196 20.65 -16.21 -21.49
CA GLY A 196 21.64 -17.28 -21.47
C GLY A 196 23.09 -16.78 -21.50
N GLN A 197 23.33 -15.55 -21.99
CA GLN A 197 24.65 -14.91 -21.93
C GLN A 197 25.00 -14.42 -20.51
N PHE A 198 24.00 -14.00 -19.74
CA PHE A 198 24.19 -13.47 -18.38
C PHE A 198 24.13 -14.57 -17.32
N THR A 199 23.31 -15.61 -17.54
CA THR A 199 23.13 -16.71 -16.60
C THR A 199 23.02 -18.05 -17.37
N PRO A 200 24.04 -18.93 -17.27
CA PRO A 200 24.04 -20.21 -17.99
C PRO A 200 22.90 -21.15 -17.58
N VAL A 201 22.31 -20.87 -16.40
CA VAL A 201 21.21 -21.70 -15.83
C VAL A 201 19.83 -21.08 -16.06
N TYR A 202 19.70 -20.11 -16.98
CA TYR A 202 18.41 -19.48 -17.26
C TYR A 202 17.31 -20.53 -17.49
N MET A 203 16.28 -20.53 -16.63
CA MET A 203 15.17 -21.49 -16.63
C MET A 203 15.59 -22.98 -16.55
N ARG A 204 16.81 -23.27 -16.08
CA ARG A 204 17.32 -24.64 -15.85
C ARG A 204 17.67 -24.85 -14.38
N HIS A 205 17.83 -26.10 -13.97
CA HIS A 205 18.37 -26.42 -12.65
C HIS A 205 19.86 -26.10 -12.57
N GLY A 206 20.30 -25.58 -11.43
CA GLY A 206 21.70 -25.25 -11.19
C GLY A 206 21.84 -24.03 -10.28
N ALA A 207 23.08 -23.59 -10.06
CA ALA A 207 23.38 -22.39 -9.27
C ALA A 207 23.43 -21.16 -10.19
N GLY A 208 22.67 -20.12 -9.88
CA GLY A 208 22.65 -18.86 -10.64
C GLY A 208 21.31 -18.15 -10.60
N ALA A 209 21.27 -16.95 -11.14
CA ALA A 209 20.06 -16.14 -11.23
C ALA A 209 19.06 -16.74 -12.24
N LEU A 210 17.79 -16.51 -12.02
CA LEU A 210 16.66 -16.98 -12.88
C LEU A 210 16.71 -18.48 -13.17
N ARG A 211 17.28 -19.28 -12.25
CA ARG A 211 17.25 -20.72 -12.32
C ARG A 211 15.84 -21.26 -12.07
N ARG A 212 15.58 -22.45 -12.52
CA ARG A 212 14.37 -23.18 -12.11
C ARG A 212 14.56 -23.67 -10.67
N LEU A 213 13.69 -23.25 -9.78
CA LEU A 213 13.64 -23.76 -8.41
C LEU A 213 13.13 -25.19 -8.39
N ASP A 214 13.53 -25.95 -7.37
CA ASP A 214 12.99 -27.28 -7.11
C ASP A 214 11.57 -27.17 -6.50
N GLU A 215 10.84 -28.26 -6.55
CA GLU A 215 9.45 -28.34 -6.08
C GLU A 215 9.35 -28.06 -4.58
N GLN A 216 10.32 -28.56 -3.79
CA GLN A 216 10.34 -28.34 -2.34
C GLN A 216 10.44 -26.84 -2.00
N SER A 217 11.33 -26.12 -2.66
CA SER A 217 11.47 -24.66 -2.47
C SER A 217 10.20 -23.90 -2.85
N LEU A 218 9.50 -24.32 -3.91
CA LEU A 218 8.23 -23.73 -4.30
C LEU A 218 7.12 -24.04 -3.30
N GLU A 219 7.06 -25.26 -2.77
CA GLU A 219 6.14 -25.62 -1.70
C GLU A 219 6.37 -24.81 -0.43
N GLU A 220 7.62 -24.59 -0.05
CA GLU A 220 7.99 -23.74 1.10
C GLU A 220 7.53 -22.29 0.90
N ILE A 221 7.72 -21.71 -0.29
CA ILE A 221 7.23 -20.38 -0.64
C ILE A 221 5.70 -20.33 -0.54
N ASN A 222 4.98 -21.30 -1.12
CA ASN A 222 3.53 -21.37 -1.03
C ASN A 222 3.04 -21.45 0.42
N LYS A 223 3.72 -22.24 1.24
CA LYS A 223 3.41 -22.36 2.67
C LYS A 223 3.64 -21.05 3.44
N ILE A 224 4.71 -20.33 3.12
CA ILE A 224 4.95 -18.99 3.68
C ILE A 224 3.80 -18.05 3.33
N PHE A 225 3.35 -18.02 2.09
CA PHE A 225 2.19 -17.23 1.66
C PHE A 225 0.91 -17.60 2.41
N GLU A 226 0.67 -18.90 2.61
CA GLU A 226 -0.49 -19.39 3.35
C GLU A 226 -0.47 -18.92 4.82
N VAL A 227 0.62 -19.19 5.55
CA VAL A 227 0.70 -18.89 6.98
C VAL A 227 0.85 -17.39 7.29
N SER A 228 1.31 -16.59 6.34
CA SER A 228 1.43 -15.12 6.48
C SER A 228 0.16 -14.35 6.12
N GLY A 229 -0.91 -15.04 5.66
CA GLY A 229 -2.15 -14.41 5.18
C GLY A 229 -2.05 -13.85 3.75
N GLY A 230 -0.95 -14.11 3.03
CA GLY A 230 -0.77 -13.66 1.65
C GLY A 230 -1.76 -14.28 0.69
N LYS A 231 -2.11 -15.56 0.90
CA LYS A 231 -3.12 -16.26 0.10
C LYS A 231 -4.51 -15.67 0.31
N GLU A 232 -4.91 -15.43 1.58
CA GLU A 232 -6.18 -14.78 1.91
C GLU A 232 -6.28 -13.39 1.28
N MET A 233 -5.16 -12.64 1.27
CA MET A 233 -5.09 -11.34 0.60
C MET A 233 -5.28 -11.47 -0.91
N PHE A 234 -4.69 -12.48 -1.56
CA PHE A 234 -4.85 -12.71 -2.99
C PHE A 234 -6.28 -13.09 -3.35
N ASP A 235 -6.92 -13.93 -2.52
CA ASP A 235 -8.31 -14.33 -2.71
C ASP A 235 -9.25 -13.13 -2.54
N SER A 236 -9.00 -12.27 -1.54
CA SER A 236 -9.74 -11.02 -1.33
C SER A 236 -9.60 -10.05 -2.52
N ILE A 237 -8.40 -9.91 -3.09
CA ILE A 237 -8.18 -9.05 -4.26
C ILE A 237 -8.99 -9.58 -5.45
N GLU A 238 -9.02 -10.89 -5.70
CA GLU A 238 -9.81 -11.48 -6.79
C GLU A 238 -11.31 -11.27 -6.58
N GLU A 239 -11.82 -11.59 -5.39
CA GLU A 239 -13.25 -11.50 -5.08
C GLU A 239 -13.78 -10.07 -5.26
N HIS A 240 -13.08 -9.09 -4.67
CA HIS A 240 -13.50 -7.70 -4.76
C HIS A 240 -13.35 -7.14 -6.17
N SER A 241 -12.30 -7.52 -6.90
CA SER A 241 -12.10 -7.10 -8.29
C SER A 241 -13.14 -7.68 -9.23
N ASP A 242 -13.50 -8.96 -9.06
CA ASP A 242 -14.55 -9.61 -9.85
C ASP A 242 -15.92 -8.96 -9.62
N ARG A 243 -16.26 -8.64 -8.37
CA ARG A 243 -17.46 -7.88 -8.05
C ARG A 243 -17.47 -6.51 -8.74
N LYS A 244 -16.35 -5.78 -8.66
CA LYS A 244 -16.22 -4.45 -9.30
C LYS A 244 -16.29 -4.53 -10.83
N ALA A 245 -15.70 -5.55 -11.43
CA ALA A 245 -15.80 -5.79 -12.86
C ALA A 245 -17.26 -5.95 -13.31
N ARG A 246 -18.05 -6.73 -12.59
CA ARG A 246 -19.49 -6.90 -12.87
C ARG A 246 -20.26 -5.58 -12.70
N GLU A 247 -19.99 -4.81 -11.64
CA GLU A 247 -20.58 -3.47 -11.43
C GLU A 247 -20.29 -2.52 -12.60
N LEU A 248 -19.10 -2.62 -13.20
CA LEU A 248 -18.67 -1.83 -14.34
C LEU A 248 -19.17 -2.37 -15.69
N GLY A 249 -19.93 -3.48 -15.69
CA GLY A 249 -20.56 -4.04 -16.88
C GLY A 249 -19.71 -5.08 -17.65
N TYR A 250 -18.62 -5.57 -17.07
CA TYR A 250 -17.89 -6.71 -17.64
C TYR A 250 -18.69 -7.99 -17.45
N GLY A 251 -18.85 -8.77 -18.54
CA GLY A 251 -19.56 -10.05 -18.50
C GLY A 251 -18.81 -11.15 -17.78
N GLU A 252 -19.48 -12.29 -17.56
CA GLU A 252 -18.84 -13.50 -17.03
C GLU A 252 -17.69 -13.95 -17.92
N GLY A 253 -16.52 -14.21 -17.31
CA GLY A 253 -15.30 -14.61 -18.02
C GLY A 253 -14.50 -13.46 -18.63
N ALA A 254 -14.93 -12.20 -18.43
CA ALA A 254 -14.21 -10.99 -18.88
C ALA A 254 -13.18 -10.47 -17.87
N ASP A 255 -12.83 -11.25 -16.86
CA ASP A 255 -11.89 -10.88 -15.80
C ASP A 255 -10.49 -10.54 -16.33
N GLN A 256 -10.04 -11.23 -17.38
CA GLN A 256 -8.79 -10.91 -18.07
C GLN A 256 -8.89 -9.56 -18.80
N GLN A 257 -10.01 -9.28 -19.46
CA GLN A 257 -10.24 -8.01 -20.14
C GLN A 257 -10.28 -6.85 -19.12
N TYR A 258 -11.01 -7.04 -18.02
CA TYR A 258 -11.03 -6.06 -16.92
C TYR A 258 -9.62 -5.77 -16.37
N MET A 259 -8.83 -6.82 -16.11
CA MET A 259 -7.46 -6.65 -15.64
C MET A 259 -6.61 -5.84 -16.62
N MET A 260 -6.71 -6.15 -17.93
CA MET A 260 -5.98 -5.45 -18.98
C MET A 260 -6.40 -3.98 -19.07
N ASP A 261 -7.71 -3.72 -19.02
CA ASP A 261 -8.23 -2.36 -19.09
C ASP A 261 -7.78 -1.52 -17.89
N VAL A 262 -7.84 -2.07 -16.67
CA VAL A 262 -7.36 -1.40 -15.46
C VAL A 262 -5.86 -1.16 -15.49
N PHE A 263 -5.08 -2.07 -16.07
CA PHE A 263 -3.64 -1.96 -16.14
C PHE A 263 -3.18 -0.96 -17.20
N LEU A 264 -3.76 -1.00 -18.41
CA LEU A 264 -3.33 -0.21 -19.56
C LEU A 264 -3.96 1.18 -19.63
N HIS A 265 -5.19 1.35 -19.15
CA HIS A 265 -5.91 2.62 -19.17
C HIS A 265 -5.78 3.39 -17.86
N ASN A 266 -4.67 3.20 -17.17
CA ASN A 266 -4.36 4.12 -16.08
C ASN A 266 -4.10 5.50 -16.68
N ASN A 267 -4.54 6.53 -15.99
CA ASN A 267 -4.31 7.91 -16.42
C ASN A 267 -2.82 8.23 -16.31
N ASN A 268 -2.08 7.96 -17.40
CA ASN A 268 -0.64 8.19 -17.50
C ASN A 268 -0.31 9.66 -17.75
N GLU A 269 -1.05 10.60 -17.20
CA GLU A 269 -0.79 12.04 -17.33
C GLU A 269 0.59 12.47 -16.77
N HIS A 270 1.35 11.54 -16.23
CA HIS A 270 2.63 11.79 -15.57
C HIS A 270 3.85 11.25 -16.34
N TYR A 271 3.68 10.78 -17.58
CA TYR A 271 4.79 10.35 -18.45
C TYR A 271 4.85 11.19 -19.71
#